data_c6311a73859f3fa81a20e70125cb0ba0
#
_entry.id   c6311a73859f3fa81a20e70125cb0ba0
#
_cell.length_a   1.000
_cell.length_b   1.000
_cell.length_c   1.000
_cell.angle_alpha   90.00
_cell.angle_beta   90.00
_cell.angle_gamma   90.00
#
_symmetry.space_group_name_H-M   'P 1'
#
loop_
_entity.id
_entity.type
_entity.pdbx_description
1 polymer ?
#
loop_
_entity_poly.entity_id
_entity_poly.type
_entity_poly.pdbx_seq_one_letter_code
_entity_poly.pdbx_strand_id
1 'polypeptide(L)'
;MDILESCINYLKDRNMPVTISDKGAYFDFEGISFYLVYPFKGGQIVQIFACDVLKLNKRNRTKALWEINKLNCDMSYADIKIGIVDFYVLIFSEAVISEESDVGKLSTLTVSMHEATTEIRKLMKRNRGKKRRLIKE
;
A
#
# COMPACT_ATOMS: atom_id res chain seq x y z
N MET A 1 7.15 -14.05 21.85
CA MET A 1 7.46 -13.81 20.41
C MET A 1 7.68 -12.33 20.18
N ASP A 2 8.77 -11.98 19.56
CA ASP A 2 8.99 -10.61 19.07
C ASP A 2 8.31 -10.49 17.70
N ILE A 3 7.19 -9.79 17.65
CA ILE A 3 6.35 -9.67 16.45
C ILE A 3 7.08 -8.96 15.32
N LEU A 4 7.75 -7.86 15.62
CA LEU A 4 8.49 -7.11 14.59
C LEU A 4 9.62 -7.94 14.00
N GLU A 5 10.39 -8.62 14.85
CA GLU A 5 11.48 -9.50 14.41
C GLU A 5 10.95 -10.64 13.53
N SER A 6 9.85 -11.28 13.93
CA SER A 6 9.22 -12.35 13.15
C SER A 6 8.77 -11.85 11.78
N CYS A 7 8.22 -10.65 11.70
CA CYS A 7 7.83 -10.03 10.42
C CYS A 7 9.03 -9.74 9.54
N ILE A 8 10.09 -9.17 10.11
CA ILE A 8 11.31 -8.85 9.37
C ILE A 8 11.97 -10.12 8.83
N ASN A 9 12.06 -11.16 9.65
CA ASN A 9 12.62 -12.45 9.23
C ASN A 9 11.81 -13.08 8.12
N TYR A 10 10.49 -13.00 8.19
CA TYR A 10 9.60 -13.49 7.14
C TYR A 10 9.87 -12.80 5.80
N LEU A 11 10.02 -11.47 5.81
CA LEU A 11 10.30 -10.69 4.60
C LEU A 11 11.67 -11.05 4.03
N LYS A 12 12.70 -11.19 4.88
CA LYS A 12 14.04 -11.59 4.46
C LYS A 12 14.05 -12.99 3.83
N ASP A 13 13.31 -13.93 4.41
CA ASP A 13 13.21 -15.30 3.89
C ASP A 13 12.54 -15.35 2.51
N ARG A 14 11.78 -14.33 2.16
CA ARG A 14 11.14 -14.16 0.85
C ARG A 14 12.00 -13.38 -0.14
N ASN A 15 13.27 -13.15 0.18
CA ASN A 15 14.23 -12.43 -0.65
C ASN A 15 13.84 -10.98 -0.94
N MET A 16 13.10 -10.35 -0.02
CA MET A 16 12.80 -8.93 -0.11
C MET A 16 13.91 -8.12 0.54
N PRO A 17 14.47 -7.10 -0.13
CA PRO A 17 15.43 -6.20 0.51
C PRO A 17 14.76 -5.46 1.67
N VAL A 18 15.30 -5.60 2.88
CA VAL A 18 14.73 -5.00 4.09
C VAL A 18 15.74 -4.07 4.74
N THR A 19 15.33 -2.83 5.01
CA THR A 19 16.09 -1.85 5.77
C THR A 19 15.38 -1.59 7.09
N ILE A 20 16.05 -1.86 8.21
CA ILE A 20 15.46 -1.74 9.54
C ILE A 20 15.52 -0.29 10.03
N SER A 21 14.44 0.18 10.64
CA SER A 21 14.35 1.48 11.31
C SER A 21 13.92 1.29 12.76
N ASP A 22 13.84 2.40 13.54
CA ASP A 22 13.53 2.34 14.98
C ASP A 22 12.22 1.63 15.32
N LYS A 23 11.17 1.84 14.51
CA LYS A 23 9.83 1.31 14.79
C LYS A 23 9.31 0.34 13.74
N GLY A 24 10.14 -0.02 12.78
CA GLY A 24 9.68 -0.87 11.71
C GLY A 24 10.74 -1.18 10.67
N ALA A 25 10.30 -1.38 9.46
CA ALA A 25 11.18 -1.77 8.37
C ALA A 25 10.67 -1.29 7.03
N TYR A 26 11.57 -0.88 6.16
CA TYR A 26 11.28 -0.61 4.76
C TYR A 26 11.64 -1.83 3.93
N PHE A 27 10.78 -2.17 2.98
CA PHE A 27 11.06 -3.25 2.05
C PHE A 27 10.50 -2.94 0.68
N ASP A 28 11.10 -3.54 -0.35
CA ASP A 28 10.66 -3.37 -1.74
C ASP A 28 10.03 -4.65 -2.25
N PHE A 29 8.94 -4.49 -3.00
CA PHE A 29 8.26 -5.60 -3.67
C PHE A 29 7.76 -5.10 -5.04
N GLU A 30 8.23 -5.76 -6.10
CA GLU A 30 7.80 -5.47 -7.47
C GLU A 30 7.86 -3.99 -7.83
N GLY A 31 8.95 -3.33 -7.44
CA GLY A 31 9.19 -1.91 -7.76
C GLY A 31 8.44 -0.91 -6.90
N ILE A 32 7.76 -1.36 -5.86
CA ILE A 32 7.05 -0.50 -4.91
C ILE A 32 7.70 -0.63 -3.55
N SER A 33 7.93 0.51 -2.89
CA SER A 33 8.48 0.56 -1.54
C SER A 33 7.36 0.52 -0.51
N PHE A 34 7.54 -0.30 0.51
CA PHE A 34 6.60 -0.45 1.61
C PHE A 34 7.26 -0.13 2.93
N TYR A 35 6.47 0.36 3.87
CA TYR A 35 6.91 0.61 5.23
C TYR A 35 6.04 -0.19 6.19
N LEU A 36 6.69 -1.06 6.97
CA LEU A 36 6.05 -1.86 8.01
C LEU A 36 6.32 -1.19 9.35
N VAL A 37 5.26 -0.92 10.11
CA VAL A 37 5.34 -0.25 11.41
C VAL A 37 4.73 -1.12 12.49
N TYR A 38 5.44 -1.21 13.61
CA TYR A 38 4.92 -1.83 14.82
C TYR A 38 4.63 -0.72 15.83
N PRO A 39 3.36 -0.19 15.86
CA PRO A 39 3.07 1.05 16.56
C PRO A 39 3.12 0.95 18.08
N PHE A 40 2.77 -0.21 18.64
CA PHE A 40 2.68 -0.39 20.09
C PHE A 40 3.47 -1.60 20.56
N LYS A 41 4.55 -1.36 21.29
CA LYS A 41 5.34 -2.43 21.89
C LYS A 41 4.46 -3.31 22.78
N GLY A 42 4.51 -4.61 22.55
CA GLY A 42 3.66 -5.59 23.25
C GLY A 42 2.27 -5.77 22.64
N GLY A 43 1.90 -5.00 21.63
CA GLY A 43 0.66 -5.18 20.89
C GLY A 43 0.76 -6.28 19.84
N GLN A 44 -0.33 -6.55 19.17
CA GLN A 44 -0.43 -7.58 18.13
C GLN A 44 -0.68 -7.01 16.73
N ILE A 45 -0.76 -5.69 16.60
CA ILE A 45 -1.09 -5.03 15.34
C ILE A 45 0.19 -4.56 14.65
N VAL A 46 0.31 -4.89 13.38
CA VAL A 46 1.35 -4.40 12.49
C VAL A 46 0.66 -3.61 11.37
N GLN A 47 1.20 -2.44 11.05
CA GLN A 47 0.70 -1.60 9.97
C GLN A 47 1.65 -1.66 8.78
N ILE A 48 1.09 -1.66 7.57
CA ILE A 48 1.85 -1.66 6.33
C ILE A 48 1.37 -0.48 5.49
N PHE A 49 2.33 0.28 4.97
CA PHE A 49 2.06 1.43 4.10
C PHE A 49 2.78 1.24 2.77
N ALA A 50 2.08 1.48 1.67
CA ALA A 50 2.73 1.61 0.37
C ALA A 50 3.16 3.07 0.19
N CYS A 51 4.45 3.27 -0.08
CA CYS A 51 5.04 4.58 -0.29
C CYS A 51 5.09 4.89 -1.78
N ASP A 52 5.06 6.19 -2.13
CA ASP A 52 5.22 6.65 -3.51
C ASP A 52 4.24 6.02 -4.52
N VAL A 53 2.99 5.83 -4.09
CA VAL A 53 1.96 5.26 -4.95
C VAL A 53 1.69 6.18 -6.13
N LEU A 54 1.39 7.45 -5.85
CA LEU A 54 1.12 8.45 -6.87
C LEU A 54 1.16 9.85 -6.25
N LYS A 55 1.81 10.78 -6.94
CA LYS A 55 1.77 12.20 -6.60
C LYS A 55 0.71 12.89 -7.46
N LEU A 56 -0.17 13.62 -6.82
CA LEU A 56 -1.26 14.35 -7.46
C LEU A 56 -0.91 15.83 -7.62
N ASN A 57 -1.71 16.52 -8.43
CA ASN A 57 -1.68 17.97 -8.56
C ASN A 57 -3.10 18.51 -8.37
N LYS A 58 -3.26 19.84 -8.45
CA LYS A 58 -4.56 20.48 -8.29
C LYS A 58 -5.59 20.04 -9.35
N ARG A 59 -5.13 19.69 -10.55
CA ARG A 59 -6.01 19.32 -11.66
C ARG A 59 -6.59 17.92 -11.54
N ASN A 60 -5.82 16.96 -11.02
CA ASN A 60 -6.23 15.57 -10.99
C ASN A 60 -6.67 15.06 -9.62
N ARG A 61 -6.58 15.89 -8.57
CA ARG A 61 -6.92 15.48 -7.21
C ARG A 61 -8.37 15.03 -7.04
N THR A 62 -9.31 15.80 -7.57
CA THR A 62 -10.75 15.47 -7.50
C THR A 62 -11.04 14.15 -8.21
N LYS A 63 -10.43 13.95 -9.36
CA LYS A 63 -10.59 12.73 -10.15
C LYS A 63 -10.01 11.52 -9.42
N ALA A 64 -8.86 11.69 -8.78
CA ALA A 64 -8.24 10.65 -7.97
C ALA A 64 -9.15 10.25 -6.81
N LEU A 65 -9.80 11.21 -6.16
CA LEU A 65 -10.77 10.93 -5.10
C LEU A 65 -11.93 10.04 -5.58
N TRP A 66 -12.45 10.29 -6.77
CA TRP A 66 -13.51 9.48 -7.35
C TRP A 66 -13.06 8.03 -7.59
N GLU A 67 -11.90 7.86 -8.19
CA GLU A 67 -11.34 6.54 -8.48
C GLU A 67 -11.00 5.79 -7.19
N ILE A 68 -10.44 6.48 -6.21
CA ILE A 68 -10.11 5.90 -4.90
C ILE A 68 -11.38 5.45 -4.17
N ASN A 69 -12.43 6.25 -4.20
CA ASN A 69 -13.71 5.87 -3.58
C ASN A 69 -14.25 4.57 -4.18
N LYS A 70 -14.17 4.41 -5.49
CA LYS A 70 -14.60 3.18 -6.17
C LYS A 70 -13.77 1.98 -5.70
N LEU A 71 -12.46 2.13 -5.63
CA LEU A 71 -11.57 1.04 -5.19
C LEU A 71 -11.80 0.67 -3.73
N ASN A 72 -12.03 1.66 -2.85
CA ASN A 72 -12.34 1.40 -1.44
C ASN A 72 -13.68 0.66 -1.26
N CYS A 73 -14.59 0.78 -2.23
CA CYS A 73 -15.87 0.07 -2.22
C CYS A 73 -15.80 -1.28 -2.93
N ASP A 74 -14.69 -1.58 -3.59
CA ASP A 74 -14.49 -2.86 -4.30
C ASP A 74 -14.09 -3.95 -3.31
N MET A 75 -14.84 -5.03 -3.28
CA MET A 75 -14.60 -6.16 -2.36
C MET A 75 -13.24 -6.84 -2.59
N SER A 76 -12.67 -6.71 -3.80
CA SER A 76 -11.35 -7.23 -4.10
C SER A 76 -10.24 -6.56 -3.29
N TYR A 77 -10.50 -5.35 -2.79
CA TYR A 77 -9.54 -4.57 -1.99
C TYR A 77 -10.04 -4.33 -0.57
N ALA A 78 -10.92 -5.20 -0.05
CA ALA A 78 -11.53 -5.03 1.28
C ALA A 78 -10.52 -5.05 2.43
N ASP A 79 -9.36 -5.68 2.23
CA ASP A 79 -8.31 -5.80 3.23
C ASP A 79 -7.36 -4.59 3.30
N ILE A 80 -7.53 -3.61 2.41
CA ILE A 80 -6.68 -2.42 2.36
C ILE A 80 -7.52 -1.15 2.36
N LYS A 81 -6.87 -0.02 2.66
CA LYS A 81 -7.48 1.31 2.61
C LYS A 81 -6.62 2.24 1.77
N ILE A 82 -7.29 3.08 0.98
CA ILE A 82 -6.64 4.02 0.10
C ILE A 82 -7.10 5.43 0.46
N GLY A 83 -6.17 6.34 0.60
CA GLY A 83 -6.49 7.72 0.94
C GLY A 83 -5.55 8.71 0.27
N ILE A 84 -5.84 9.99 0.47
CA ILE A 84 -5.00 11.08 0.00
C ILE A 84 -4.57 11.91 1.19
N VAL A 85 -3.26 12.13 1.31
CA VAL A 85 -2.67 13.05 2.30
C VAL A 85 -1.99 14.14 1.50
N ASP A 86 -2.47 15.36 1.60
CA ASP A 86 -2.08 16.49 0.77
C ASP A 86 -2.25 16.15 -0.72
N PHE A 87 -1.17 15.93 -1.46
CA PHE A 87 -1.20 15.56 -2.87
C PHE A 87 -0.62 14.16 -3.12
N TYR A 88 -0.54 13.33 -2.08
CA TYR A 88 0.01 11.98 -2.21
C TYR A 88 -1.07 10.94 -1.95
N VAL A 89 -1.16 9.97 -2.85
CA VAL A 89 -2.00 8.79 -2.63
C VAL A 89 -1.26 7.84 -1.70
N LEU A 90 -1.95 7.39 -0.67
CA LEU A 90 -1.44 6.47 0.33
C LEU A 90 -2.29 5.23 0.37
N ILE A 91 -1.66 4.07 0.41
CA ILE A 91 -2.35 2.79 0.61
C ILE A 91 -1.81 2.17 1.88
N PHE A 92 -2.71 1.70 2.75
CA PHE A 92 -2.28 1.11 4.00
C PHE A 92 -3.21 -0.03 4.43
N SER A 93 -2.69 -0.86 5.30
CA SER A 93 -3.44 -1.95 5.90
C SER A 93 -2.89 -2.28 7.28
N GLU A 94 -3.63 -3.09 8.02
CA GLU A 94 -3.22 -3.59 9.33
C GLU A 94 -3.38 -5.10 9.37
N ALA A 95 -2.48 -5.76 10.08
CA ALA A 95 -2.56 -7.19 10.33
C ALA A 95 -2.43 -7.46 11.82
N VAL A 96 -3.25 -8.38 12.32
CA VAL A 96 -3.12 -8.90 13.68
C VAL A 96 -2.19 -10.11 13.62
N ILE A 97 -1.07 -9.99 14.32
CA ILE A 97 -0.05 -11.05 14.42
C ILE A 97 -0.02 -11.53 15.86
N SER A 98 -0.70 -12.61 16.15
CA SER A 98 -0.74 -13.21 17.48
C SER A 98 0.13 -14.45 17.61
N GLU A 99 0.47 -15.08 16.49
CA GLU A 99 1.33 -16.24 16.43
C GLU A 99 2.16 -16.25 15.14
N GLU A 100 3.19 -17.06 15.07
CA GLU A 100 4.11 -17.10 13.95
C GLU A 100 3.45 -17.37 12.59
N SER A 101 2.41 -18.20 12.56
CA SER A 101 1.68 -18.49 11.34
C SER A 101 0.98 -17.26 10.73
N ASP A 102 0.72 -16.23 11.54
CA ASP A 102 0.05 -15.01 11.09
C ASP A 102 0.93 -14.13 10.20
N VAL A 103 2.26 -14.31 10.24
CA VAL A 103 3.17 -13.47 9.42
C VAL A 103 2.93 -13.64 7.92
N GLY A 104 2.34 -14.75 7.50
CA GLY A 104 1.95 -14.97 6.10
C GLY A 104 0.94 -13.95 5.59
N LYS A 105 0.21 -13.28 6.46
CA LYS A 105 -0.72 -12.20 6.11
C LYS A 105 0.00 -11.04 5.44
N LEU A 106 1.28 -10.82 5.78
CA LEU A 106 2.09 -9.73 5.19
C LEU A 106 2.20 -9.90 3.67
N SER A 107 2.40 -11.12 3.21
CA SER A 107 2.52 -11.42 1.79
C SER A 107 1.20 -11.11 1.06
N THR A 108 0.09 -11.55 1.60
CA THR A 108 -1.25 -11.32 1.03
C THR A 108 -1.56 -9.82 0.94
N LEU A 109 -1.31 -9.08 2.01
CA LEU A 109 -1.55 -7.64 2.05
C LEU A 109 -0.63 -6.89 1.08
N THR A 110 0.64 -7.27 1.01
CA THR A 110 1.60 -6.66 0.08
C THR A 110 1.16 -6.84 -1.38
N VAL A 111 0.68 -8.03 -1.74
CA VAL A 111 0.17 -8.30 -3.09
C VAL A 111 -1.07 -7.45 -3.38
N SER A 112 -2.03 -7.39 -2.47
CA SER A 112 -3.24 -6.55 -2.62
C SER A 112 -2.88 -5.08 -2.79
N MET A 113 -1.96 -4.57 -2.00
CA MET A 113 -1.52 -3.17 -2.07
C MET A 113 -0.78 -2.88 -3.38
N HIS A 114 0.00 -3.83 -3.87
CA HIS A 114 0.67 -3.73 -5.17
C HIS A 114 -0.35 -3.67 -6.30
N GLU A 115 -1.34 -4.55 -6.29
CA GLU A 115 -2.41 -4.56 -7.29
C GLU A 115 -3.19 -3.26 -7.30
N ALA A 116 -3.56 -2.73 -6.12
CA ALA A 116 -4.26 -1.47 -5.99
C ALA A 116 -3.43 -0.30 -6.51
N THR A 117 -2.12 -0.28 -6.22
CA THR A 117 -1.20 0.74 -6.72
C THR A 117 -1.17 0.74 -8.25
N THR A 118 -1.04 -0.44 -8.83
CA THR A 118 -1.01 -0.62 -10.29
C THR A 118 -2.31 -0.12 -10.92
N GLU A 119 -3.45 -0.46 -10.32
CA GLU A 119 -4.76 -0.06 -10.82
C GLU A 119 -4.98 1.45 -10.76
N ILE A 120 -4.60 2.09 -9.65
CA ILE A 120 -4.70 3.54 -9.49
C ILE A 120 -3.87 4.26 -10.57
N ARG A 121 -2.64 3.85 -10.76
CA ARG A 121 -1.75 4.44 -11.77
C ARG A 121 -2.32 4.29 -13.18
N LYS A 122 -2.91 3.14 -13.46
CA LYS A 122 -3.55 2.84 -14.75
C LYS A 122 -4.79 3.69 -14.99
N LEU A 123 -5.66 3.82 -14.00
CA LEU A 123 -6.89 4.63 -14.09
C LEU A 123 -6.56 6.10 -14.31
N MET A 124 -5.55 6.62 -13.64
CA MET A 124 -5.14 8.02 -13.82
C MET A 124 -4.55 8.28 -15.21
N LYS A 125 -3.85 7.34 -15.78
CA LYS A 125 -3.35 7.43 -17.17
C LYS A 125 -4.47 7.38 -18.20
N ARG A 126 -5.45 6.46 -18.04
CA ARG A 126 -6.60 6.33 -18.94
C ARG A 126 -7.38 7.63 -19.03
N ASN A 127 -7.59 8.25 -17.87
CA ASN A 127 -8.31 9.51 -17.78
C ASN A 127 -7.60 10.64 -18.52
N ARG A 128 -6.28 10.69 -18.47
CA ARG A 128 -5.49 11.62 -19.27
C ARG A 128 -5.66 11.38 -20.77
N GLY A 129 -5.65 10.12 -21.21
CA GLY A 129 -5.84 9.74 -22.59
C GLY A 129 -7.21 10.13 -23.13
N LYS A 130 -8.28 9.88 -22.39
CA LYS A 130 -9.64 10.25 -22.76
C LYS A 130 -9.80 11.78 -22.89
N LYS A 131 -9.25 12.52 -21.95
CA LYS A 131 -9.31 13.98 -21.96
C LYS A 131 -8.59 14.58 -23.17
N ARG A 132 -7.45 14.02 -23.54
CA ARG A 132 -6.71 14.42 -24.73
C ARG A 132 -7.47 14.13 -26.01
N ARG A 133 -8.15 12.98 -26.12
CA ARG A 133 -8.98 12.60 -27.28
C ARG A 133 -10.15 13.56 -27.46
N LEU A 134 -10.84 13.92 -26.39
CA LEU A 134 -11.95 14.85 -26.42
C LEU A 134 -11.56 16.25 -26.89
N ILE A 135 -10.35 16.69 -26.55
CA ILE A 135 -9.83 17.98 -26.96
C ILE A 135 -9.42 17.99 -28.43
N LYS A 136 -9.00 16.85 -28.98
CA LYS A 136 -8.61 16.72 -30.39
C LYS A 136 -9.78 16.56 -31.35
N GLU A 137 -10.91 16.14 -30.87
CA GLU A 137 -12.16 16.04 -31.63
C GLU A 137 -12.95 17.34 -31.63
#